data_2a88699da91614b38353da52290e1312
#
_entry.id   2a88699da91614b38353da52290e1312
#
_cell.length_a   1.000
_cell.length_b   1.000
_cell.length_c   1.000
_cell.angle_alpha   90.00
_cell.angle_beta   90.00
_cell.angle_gamma   90.00
#
_symmetry.space_group_name_H-M   'P 1'
#
loop_
_entity.id
_entity.type
_entity.pdbx_description
1 polymer ?
#
loop_
_entity_poly.entity_id
_entity_poly.type
_entity_poly.pdbx_seq_one_letter_code
_entity_poly.pdbx_strand_id
1 'polypeptide(L)'
;LFLDLDVVIVGNIDCFFDLEGEFLIAHDKKKPQKIEGNSSVFRFEIGQYSEVLDYFEKNSERVKSEVRHEQAYLSREIYNLGQLQYWPDDWVPSFKYGCCPSWFKSWFQAPAIPTGAKVILFHGLPNPPEAIKGVSGKWYRHIKPSPWIADYWKS
;
A
#
# COMPACT_ATOMS: atom_id res chain seq x y z
N LEU A 1 1.17 -6.14 12.80
CA LEU A 1 1.19 -5.85 11.36
C LEU A 1 -0.20 -6.03 10.80
N PHE A 2 -0.69 -5.00 10.09
CA PHE A 2 -1.93 -5.03 9.32
C PHE A 2 -1.60 -5.16 7.83
N LEU A 3 -2.35 -6.02 7.15
CA LEU A 3 -2.29 -6.23 5.71
C LEU A 3 -3.72 -6.19 5.15
N ASP A 4 -3.94 -5.36 4.15
CA ASP A 4 -5.24 -5.27 3.47
C ASP A 4 -5.49 -6.52 2.61
N LEU A 5 -6.74 -6.77 2.26
CA LEU A 5 -7.15 -7.97 1.51
C LEU A 5 -6.66 -7.98 0.05
N ASP A 6 -6.32 -6.84 -0.50
CA ASP A 6 -5.86 -6.68 -1.88
C ASP A 6 -4.33 -6.54 -2.00
N VAL A 7 -3.58 -7.00 -1.01
CA VAL A 7 -2.12 -7.10 -1.09
C VAL A 7 -1.68 -8.52 -1.45
N VAL A 8 -0.50 -8.64 -2.05
CA VAL A 8 0.11 -9.95 -2.41
C VAL A 8 1.46 -10.07 -1.73
N ILE A 9 1.61 -11.03 -0.81
CA ILE A 9 2.88 -11.33 -0.14
C ILE A 9 3.74 -12.14 -1.11
N VAL A 10 4.90 -11.62 -1.49
CA VAL A 10 5.81 -12.22 -2.46
C VAL A 10 7.18 -12.59 -1.88
N GLY A 11 7.42 -12.29 -0.60
CA GLY A 11 8.67 -12.59 0.10
C GLY A 11 8.46 -12.82 1.58
N ASN A 12 9.54 -13.16 2.29
CA ASN A 12 9.51 -13.26 3.75
C ASN A 12 9.20 -11.90 4.39
N ILE A 13 8.23 -11.88 5.30
CA ILE A 13 7.75 -10.67 5.98
C ILE A 13 8.28 -10.50 7.41
N ASP A 14 9.20 -11.35 7.88
CA ASP A 14 9.74 -11.25 9.26
C ASP A 14 10.43 -9.90 9.48
N CYS A 15 11.11 -9.38 8.45
CA CYS A 15 11.74 -8.07 8.50
C CYS A 15 10.81 -6.91 8.86
N PHE A 16 9.50 -7.04 8.67
CA PHE A 16 8.53 -6.03 9.13
C PHE A 16 8.44 -5.96 10.66
N PHE A 17 8.84 -7.01 11.35
CA PHE A 17 8.86 -7.05 12.83
C PHE A 17 10.22 -6.65 13.39
N ASP A 18 11.28 -6.78 12.62
CA ASP A 18 12.65 -6.45 13.04
C ASP A 18 12.97 -4.95 12.90
N LEU A 19 12.30 -4.25 11.98
CA LEU A 19 12.54 -2.82 11.76
C LEU A 19 12.05 -2.00 12.94
N GLU A 20 12.94 -1.20 13.51
CA GLU A 20 12.59 -0.28 14.61
C GLU A 20 11.62 0.81 14.14
N GLY A 21 10.70 1.17 15.00
CA GLY A 21 9.72 2.23 14.76
C GLY A 21 8.40 1.99 15.47
N GLU A 22 7.77 3.06 15.93
CA GLU A 22 6.50 3.03 16.68
C GLU A 22 5.32 2.76 15.74
N PHE A 23 5.24 3.53 14.65
CA PHE A 23 4.22 3.37 13.62
C PHE A 23 4.87 3.39 12.24
N LEU A 24 4.83 2.25 11.56
CA LEU A 24 5.37 2.11 10.21
C LEU A 24 4.24 1.87 9.21
N ILE A 25 4.27 2.59 8.08
CA ILE A 25 3.25 2.54 7.04
C ILE A 25 3.90 2.52 5.65
N ALA A 26 3.18 2.05 4.64
CA ALA A 26 3.65 2.16 3.27
C ALA A 26 3.61 3.62 2.78
N HIS A 27 4.62 4.05 2.04
CA HIS A 27 4.66 5.41 1.47
C HIS A 27 3.71 5.52 0.26
N ASP A 28 2.82 6.53 0.23
CA ASP A 28 2.00 6.78 -0.97
C ASP A 28 2.82 7.47 -2.07
N LYS A 29 3.38 6.68 -2.97
CA LYS A 29 4.20 7.17 -4.09
C LYS A 29 3.45 8.05 -5.09
N LYS A 30 2.13 8.12 -5.05
CA LYS A 30 1.36 9.09 -5.86
C LYS A 30 1.52 10.52 -5.36
N LYS A 31 1.87 10.68 -4.09
CA LYS A 31 1.97 11.96 -3.41
C LYS A 31 3.26 12.03 -2.60
N PRO A 32 4.43 11.88 -3.22
CA PRO A 32 5.71 11.77 -2.50
C PRO A 32 6.09 13.01 -1.68
N GLN A 33 5.40 14.13 -1.92
CA GLN A 33 5.58 15.39 -1.19
C GLN A 33 4.70 15.49 0.06
N LYS A 34 3.80 14.51 0.28
CA LYS A 34 2.86 14.52 1.39
C LYS A 34 3.27 13.49 2.44
N ILE A 35 2.94 13.79 3.68
CA ILE A 35 3.07 12.86 4.81
C ILE A 35 2.07 11.69 4.76
N GLU A 36 1.19 11.67 3.77
CA GLU A 36 0.14 10.66 3.63
C GLU A 36 0.74 9.31 3.25
N GLY A 37 0.60 8.32 4.14
CA GLY A 37 0.95 6.94 3.87
C GLY A 37 -0.18 6.19 3.18
N ASN A 38 0.10 4.96 2.74
CA ASN A 38 -0.90 4.02 2.23
C ASN A 38 -1.21 2.98 3.32
N SER A 39 -2.45 2.98 3.81
CA SER A 39 -2.90 2.13 4.92
C SER A 39 -3.10 0.66 4.57
N SER A 40 -2.70 0.21 3.38
CA SER A 40 -2.80 -1.22 3.03
C SER A 40 -1.77 -2.09 3.74
N VAL A 41 -0.64 -1.51 4.21
CA VAL A 41 0.38 -2.22 5.00
C VAL A 41 0.92 -1.27 6.07
N PHE A 42 0.60 -1.53 7.33
CA PHE A 42 1.13 -0.78 8.45
C PHE A 42 1.33 -1.65 9.70
N ARG A 43 2.15 -1.17 10.63
CA ARG A 43 2.40 -1.83 11.91
C ARG A 43 2.44 -0.81 13.02
N PHE A 44 1.86 -1.17 14.15
CA PHE A 44 2.00 -0.50 15.44
C PHE A 44 1.79 -1.53 16.57
N GLU A 45 2.11 -1.17 17.79
CA GLU A 45 1.85 -2.01 18.95
C GLU A 45 0.38 -1.93 19.36
N ILE A 46 -0.24 -3.09 19.60
CA ILE A 46 -1.66 -3.17 19.99
C ILE A 46 -1.86 -2.43 21.32
N GLY A 47 -2.86 -1.56 21.36
CA GLY A 47 -3.17 -0.72 22.53
C GLY A 47 -2.56 0.68 22.46
N GLN A 48 -1.59 0.93 21.58
CA GLN A 48 -1.16 2.29 21.27
C GLN A 48 -2.21 3.01 20.43
N TYR A 49 -2.20 4.32 20.46
CA TYR A 49 -3.04 5.20 19.62
C TYR A 49 -4.55 5.07 19.83
N SER A 50 -5.01 4.57 20.97
CA SER A 50 -6.45 4.57 21.31
C SER A 50 -7.05 5.99 21.25
N GLU A 51 -6.26 7.00 21.61
CA GLU A 51 -6.65 8.40 21.53
C GLU A 51 -6.94 8.89 20.11
N VAL A 52 -6.30 8.32 19.10
CA VAL A 52 -6.54 8.64 17.69
C VAL A 52 -7.94 8.14 17.29
N LEU A 53 -8.31 6.93 17.70
CA LEU A 53 -9.64 6.36 17.48
C LEU A 53 -10.70 7.13 18.27
N ASP A 54 -10.46 7.35 19.57
CA ASP A 54 -11.37 8.10 20.44
C ASP A 54 -11.66 9.50 19.92
N TYR A 55 -10.64 10.18 19.40
CA TYR A 55 -10.81 11.50 18.79
C TYR A 55 -11.66 11.43 17.54
N PHE A 56 -11.45 10.44 16.68
CA PHE A 56 -12.26 10.24 15.48
C PHE A 56 -13.73 9.95 15.84
N GLU A 57 -13.99 9.09 16.81
CA GLU A 57 -15.36 8.76 17.23
C GLU A 57 -16.11 9.99 17.77
N LYS A 58 -15.44 10.80 18.58
CA LYS A 58 -16.02 12.03 19.16
C LYS A 58 -16.19 13.16 18.15
N ASN A 59 -15.39 13.19 17.09
CA ASN A 59 -15.31 14.33 16.16
C ASN A 59 -15.46 13.91 14.69
N SER A 60 -16.16 12.82 14.40
CA SER A 60 -16.19 12.18 13.07
C SER A 60 -16.61 13.14 11.94
N GLU A 61 -17.63 13.97 12.16
CA GLU A 61 -18.11 14.93 11.15
C GLU A 61 -17.07 16.01 10.83
N ARG A 62 -16.36 16.51 11.85
CA ARG A 62 -15.28 17.46 11.67
C ARG A 62 -14.12 16.81 10.91
N VAL A 63 -13.68 15.63 11.34
CA VAL A 63 -12.57 14.91 10.70
C VAL A 63 -12.90 14.61 9.23
N LYS A 64 -14.12 14.15 8.91
CA LYS A 64 -14.56 13.90 7.52
C LYS A 64 -14.58 15.17 6.66
N SER A 65 -14.80 16.34 7.26
CA SER A 65 -14.73 17.62 6.54
C SER A 65 -13.30 18.08 6.25
N GLU A 66 -12.33 17.67 7.09
CA GLU A 66 -10.93 18.07 6.99
C GLU A 66 -10.10 17.12 6.11
N VAL A 67 -10.40 15.82 6.14
CA VAL A 67 -9.65 14.79 5.41
C VAL A 67 -10.56 13.93 4.54
N ARG A 68 -10.05 13.58 3.36
CA ARG A 68 -10.86 12.88 2.36
C ARG A 68 -10.90 11.36 2.57
N HIS A 69 -9.84 10.80 3.16
CA HIS A 69 -9.65 9.36 3.30
C HIS A 69 -9.10 9.03 4.69
N GLU A 70 -9.42 7.86 5.19
CA GLU A 70 -8.93 7.29 6.45
C GLU A 70 -7.41 7.36 6.54
N GLN A 71 -6.69 6.95 5.51
CA GLN A 71 -5.23 6.98 5.48
C GLN A 71 -4.63 8.38 5.68
N ALA A 72 -5.32 9.42 5.20
CA ALA A 72 -4.88 10.80 5.40
C ALA A 72 -5.07 11.25 6.84
N TYR A 73 -6.18 10.84 7.49
CA TYR A 73 -6.41 11.06 8.90
C TYR A 73 -5.34 10.38 9.75
N LEU A 74 -5.20 9.07 9.57
CA LEU A 74 -4.25 8.25 10.32
C LEU A 74 -2.82 8.80 10.20
N SER A 75 -2.36 9.06 8.98
CA SER A 75 -1.02 9.60 8.75
C SER A 75 -0.82 10.94 9.40
N ARG A 76 -1.82 11.84 9.36
CA ARG A 76 -1.76 13.16 9.98
C ARG A 76 -1.63 13.06 11.50
N GLU A 77 -2.48 12.26 12.14
CA GLU A 77 -2.48 12.15 13.60
C GLU A 77 -1.18 11.53 14.11
N ILE A 78 -0.72 10.46 13.48
CA ILE A 78 0.54 9.81 13.88
C ILE A 78 1.76 10.71 13.57
N TYR A 79 1.73 11.47 12.49
CA TYR A 79 2.76 12.47 12.18
C TYR A 79 2.83 13.57 13.25
N ASN A 80 1.68 14.06 13.71
CA ASN A 80 1.59 15.07 14.75
C ASN A 80 2.15 14.58 16.10
N LEU A 81 2.10 13.28 16.36
CA LEU A 81 2.75 12.63 17.51
C LEU A 81 4.27 12.44 17.31
N GLY A 82 4.81 12.72 16.13
CA GLY A 82 6.22 12.51 15.79
C GLY A 82 6.64 11.05 15.61
N GLN A 83 5.68 10.14 15.39
CA GLN A 83 5.90 8.69 15.41
C GLN A 83 5.71 8.02 14.03
N LEU A 84 5.32 8.80 13.00
CA LEU A 84 5.11 8.27 11.66
C LEU A 84 6.44 7.96 10.97
N GLN A 85 6.58 6.72 10.54
CA GLN A 85 7.72 6.24 9.76
C GLN A 85 7.22 5.45 8.54
N TYR A 86 8.11 5.27 7.55
CA TYR A 86 7.76 4.55 6.34
C TYR A 86 8.59 3.28 6.19
N TRP A 87 7.97 2.25 5.63
CA TRP A 87 8.70 1.06 5.18
C TRP A 87 9.73 1.44 4.12
N PRO A 88 10.85 0.70 4.03
CA PRO A 88 11.71 0.79 2.85
C PRO A 88 10.90 0.62 1.57
N ASP A 89 11.11 1.52 0.63
CA ASP A 89 10.30 1.63 -0.59
C ASP A 89 10.31 0.39 -1.48
N ASP A 90 11.37 -0.39 -1.41
CA ASP A 90 11.53 -1.64 -2.14
C ASP A 90 10.77 -2.81 -1.50
N TRP A 91 10.39 -2.73 -0.22
CA TRP A 91 9.64 -3.80 0.45
C TRP A 91 8.15 -3.83 0.06
N VAL A 92 7.55 -2.66 -0.17
CA VAL A 92 6.11 -2.49 -0.41
C VAL A 92 5.82 -1.72 -1.71
N PRO A 93 6.32 -2.19 -2.85
CA PRO A 93 6.04 -1.53 -4.13
C PRO A 93 4.57 -1.65 -4.53
N SER A 94 4.06 -0.62 -5.18
CA SER A 94 2.75 -0.67 -5.84
C SER A 94 2.83 -1.51 -7.12
N PHE A 95 1.84 -2.35 -7.38
CA PHE A 95 1.74 -3.08 -8.65
C PHE A 95 1.82 -2.13 -9.84
N LYS A 96 1.07 -1.03 -9.82
CA LYS A 96 0.99 -0.07 -10.94
C LYS A 96 2.28 0.71 -11.17
N TYR A 97 3.00 1.04 -10.12
CA TYR A 97 4.15 1.96 -10.20
C TYR A 97 5.49 1.27 -9.98
N GLY A 98 5.49 0.07 -9.39
CA GLY A 98 6.69 -0.71 -9.11
C GLY A 98 6.83 -1.95 -9.98
N CYS A 99 5.73 -2.69 -10.25
CA CYS A 99 5.78 -3.94 -11.03
C CYS A 99 5.54 -3.70 -12.52
N CYS A 100 4.65 -2.77 -12.88
CA CYS A 100 4.33 -2.51 -14.29
C CYS A 100 5.48 -1.75 -14.98
N PRO A 101 5.88 -2.19 -16.19
CA PRO A 101 6.82 -1.43 -17.01
C PRO A 101 6.22 -0.09 -17.45
N SER A 102 7.06 0.84 -17.92
CA SER A 102 6.61 2.11 -18.49
C SER A 102 5.61 1.87 -19.63
N TRP A 103 4.77 2.89 -19.93
CA TRP A 103 3.69 2.76 -20.92
C TRP A 103 4.12 2.13 -22.25
N PHE A 104 5.22 2.58 -22.81
CA PHE A 104 5.74 2.03 -24.07
C PHE A 104 6.20 0.57 -23.93
N LYS A 105 6.94 0.26 -22.86
CA LYS A 105 7.43 -1.10 -22.61
C LYS A 105 6.32 -2.09 -22.25
N SER A 106 5.17 -1.63 -21.76
CA SER A 106 4.04 -2.50 -21.38
C SER A 106 3.46 -3.30 -22.56
N TRP A 107 3.71 -2.88 -23.80
CA TRP A 107 3.33 -3.63 -24.99
C TRP A 107 4.19 -4.89 -25.22
N PHE A 108 5.40 -4.89 -24.71
CA PHE A 108 6.39 -5.95 -24.93
C PHE A 108 6.75 -6.73 -23.65
N GLN A 109 6.66 -6.09 -22.50
CA GLN A 109 7.06 -6.64 -21.21
C GLN A 109 5.86 -6.83 -20.28
N ALA A 110 5.82 -7.98 -19.59
CA ALA A 110 4.85 -8.20 -18.52
C ALA A 110 5.32 -7.55 -17.22
N PRO A 111 4.40 -7.22 -16.30
CA PRO A 111 4.75 -6.83 -14.95
C PRO A 111 5.60 -7.92 -14.25
N ALA A 112 6.58 -7.48 -13.47
CA ALA A 112 7.49 -8.37 -12.75
C ALA A 112 7.59 -7.95 -11.27
N ILE A 113 7.96 -8.90 -10.42
CA ILE A 113 8.23 -8.63 -9.01
C ILE A 113 9.55 -7.83 -8.92
N PRO A 114 9.55 -6.62 -8.32
CA PRO A 114 10.79 -5.86 -8.12
C PRO A 114 11.72 -6.57 -7.14
N THR A 115 13.01 -6.39 -7.33
CA THR A 115 14.01 -6.87 -6.38
C THR A 115 13.77 -6.25 -5.01
N GLY A 116 13.84 -7.06 -3.95
CA GLY A 116 13.61 -6.60 -2.57
C GLY A 116 12.15 -6.63 -2.14
N ALA A 117 11.19 -6.72 -3.06
CA ALA A 117 9.76 -6.71 -2.73
C ALA A 117 9.37 -7.84 -1.75
N LYS A 118 8.58 -7.47 -0.75
CA LYS A 118 8.00 -8.37 0.25
C LYS A 118 6.48 -8.47 0.08
N VAL A 119 5.85 -7.32 -0.13
CA VAL A 119 4.39 -7.20 -0.30
C VAL A 119 4.12 -6.27 -1.47
N ILE A 120 3.30 -6.72 -2.42
CA ILE A 120 2.86 -5.89 -3.54
C ILE A 120 1.52 -5.27 -3.20
N LEU A 121 1.41 -3.94 -3.31
CA LEU A 121 0.20 -3.18 -3.05
C LEU A 121 -0.65 -3.07 -4.33
N PHE A 122 -1.90 -3.47 -4.23
CA PHE A 122 -2.92 -3.18 -5.23
C PHE A 122 -3.82 -2.07 -4.70
N HIS A 123 -4.06 -1.05 -5.47
CA HIS A 123 -4.95 0.04 -5.10
C HIS A 123 -5.80 0.47 -6.29
N GLY A 124 -7.07 0.15 -6.21
CA GLY A 124 -8.00 0.24 -7.34
C GLY A 124 -7.55 -0.65 -8.51
N LEU A 125 -8.29 -0.63 -9.60
CA LEU A 125 -8.03 -1.53 -10.75
C LEU A 125 -6.64 -1.36 -11.36
N PRO A 126 -6.00 -2.48 -11.75
CA PRO A 126 -6.44 -3.85 -11.55
C PRO A 126 -6.26 -4.31 -10.11
N ASN A 127 -7.13 -5.21 -9.63
CA ASN A 127 -6.90 -6.05 -8.47
C ASN A 127 -6.13 -7.33 -8.89
N PRO A 128 -5.69 -8.19 -7.95
CA PRO A 128 -4.95 -9.40 -8.29
C PRO A 128 -5.58 -10.27 -9.40
N PRO A 129 -6.90 -10.59 -9.37
CA PRO A 129 -7.51 -11.41 -10.42
C PRO A 129 -7.47 -10.77 -11.82
N GLU A 130 -7.65 -9.47 -11.93
CA GLU A 130 -7.57 -8.75 -13.20
C GLU A 130 -6.12 -8.69 -13.69
N ALA A 131 -5.17 -8.47 -12.80
CA ALA A 131 -3.76 -8.42 -13.14
C ALA A 131 -3.22 -9.77 -13.65
N ILE A 132 -3.68 -10.90 -13.07
CA ILE A 132 -3.37 -12.24 -13.57
C ILE A 132 -3.79 -12.36 -15.04
N LYS A 133 -4.97 -11.86 -15.40
CA LYS A 133 -5.54 -11.92 -16.75
C LYS A 133 -5.02 -10.82 -17.70
N GLY A 134 -4.27 -9.86 -17.20
CA GLY A 134 -3.81 -8.71 -17.97
C GLY A 134 -4.90 -7.67 -18.25
N VAL A 135 -5.93 -7.60 -17.42
CA VAL A 135 -7.04 -6.63 -17.55
C VAL A 135 -6.71 -5.40 -16.71
N SER A 136 -6.46 -4.27 -17.35
CA SER A 136 -6.06 -3.03 -16.65
C SER A 136 -7.22 -2.29 -15.98
N GLY A 137 -8.47 -2.59 -16.36
CA GLY A 137 -9.66 -1.87 -15.93
C GLY A 137 -9.81 -0.46 -16.52
N LYS A 138 -8.89 -0.04 -17.42
CA LYS A 138 -8.91 1.26 -18.10
C LYS A 138 -8.49 1.11 -19.55
N TRP A 139 -9.28 1.65 -20.49
CA TRP A 139 -9.06 1.53 -21.92
C TRP A 139 -7.71 2.09 -22.42
N TYR A 140 -7.16 3.10 -21.73
CA TYR A 140 -5.91 3.76 -22.09
C TYR A 140 -4.66 3.13 -21.45
N ARG A 141 -4.84 2.09 -20.63
CA ARG A 141 -3.73 1.41 -19.94
C ARG A 141 -3.61 -0.02 -20.45
N HIS A 142 -2.49 -0.34 -21.04
CA HIS A 142 -2.16 -1.70 -21.43
C HIS A 142 -1.37 -2.39 -20.29
N ILE A 143 -1.75 -3.63 -19.96
CA ILE A 143 -1.01 -4.50 -19.03
C ILE A 143 -1.00 -5.89 -19.64
N LYS A 144 0.17 -6.53 -19.69
CA LYS A 144 0.24 -7.96 -20.02
C LYS A 144 -0.16 -8.81 -18.84
N PRO A 145 -0.64 -10.04 -19.06
CA PRO A 145 -0.92 -11.00 -17.98
C PRO A 145 0.25 -11.16 -17.02
N SER A 146 -0.05 -11.27 -15.73
CA SER A 146 0.91 -11.43 -14.65
C SER A 146 0.65 -12.73 -13.90
N PRO A 147 0.90 -13.91 -14.50
CA PRO A 147 0.53 -15.21 -13.95
C PRO A 147 1.24 -15.52 -12.63
N TRP A 148 2.42 -14.94 -12.37
CA TRP A 148 3.15 -15.10 -11.12
C TRP A 148 2.33 -14.71 -9.87
N ILE A 149 1.33 -13.82 -10.02
CA ILE A 149 0.47 -13.42 -8.90
C ILE A 149 -0.30 -14.64 -8.36
N ALA A 150 -0.71 -15.58 -9.21
CA ALA A 150 -1.45 -16.77 -8.81
C ALA A 150 -0.63 -17.74 -7.94
N ASP A 151 0.69 -17.63 -7.95
CA ASP A 151 1.57 -18.44 -7.10
C ASP A 151 1.50 -17.98 -5.64
N TYR A 152 1.20 -16.71 -5.40
CA TYR A 152 1.22 -16.06 -4.10
C TYR A 152 -0.17 -15.70 -3.58
N TRP A 153 -1.11 -15.42 -4.46
CA TRP A 153 -2.47 -14.99 -4.09
C TRP A 153 -3.49 -16.03 -4.50
N LYS A 154 -4.21 -16.55 -3.50
CA LYS A 154 -5.28 -17.55 -3.72
C LYS A 154 -6.59 -17.01 -3.15
N SER A 155 -7.64 -17.07 -3.95
CA SER A 155 -9.01 -16.74 -3.55
C SER A 155 -9.68 -17.91 -2.86
#